data_6235e72978749b88c8e0c2ce5512c148
#
_entry.id   6235e72978749b88c8e0c2ce5512c148
#
_cell.length_a   1.000
_cell.length_b   1.000
_cell.length_c   1.000
_cell.angle_alpha   90.00
_cell.angle_beta   90.00
_cell.angle_gamma   90.00
#
_symmetry.space_group_name_H-M   'P 1'
#
loop_
_entity.id
_entity.type
_entity.pdbx_description
1 polymer ?
#
loop_
_entity_poly.entity_id
_entity_poly.type
_entity_poly.pdbx_seq_one_letter_code
_entity_poly.pdbx_strand_id
1 'polypeptide(L)'
;MKKHIIGALVVLLLPAVCLAAGEAVVKTGKQSDANITGHVVDAKSGEHLAYATVAVKGTTIGCATDATGHYFLKNLPLGRFTLVASSVGYRSAETTVEIVADRTAEVNFSLNEEALAVEEVVVSASRTETNRKFSPTIVSVASTKLFESTASSNLAETMNFQSGLRVENNCGNCGTTQLRINGLEGQYSQVLLDSRPIFSSLASVYGLEQLPVAMIERVEVIRGGGSALFGANAIGGVGNIITKEPLYNSVTLANTTNISEDGTADFNTSLNGSFVSDDYKTGVYLFGMIRDRDSYDRNGDGFSDIPELNSETVGFRAYYKTSPYTRLTAEYHHIHEFRRGGNAFDLPPHMADIAEQLNHKIDGGGLKFDWFSPDGRHRLGVYASAQRIGRDSYFGTDRNPDAYGA
;
A
#
# COMPACT_ATOMS: atom_id res chain seq x y z
N MET A 1 16.60 -9.18 -35.65
CA MET A 1 17.52 -9.68 -34.60
C MET A 1 17.31 -8.86 -33.36
N LYS A 2 16.35 -9.28 -32.53
CA LYS A 2 16.05 -8.60 -31.24
C LYS A 2 17.21 -8.87 -30.27
N LYS A 3 17.88 -7.82 -29.84
CA LYS A 3 18.88 -7.89 -28.77
C LYS A 3 18.10 -7.99 -27.45
N HIS A 4 18.02 -9.18 -26.92
CA HIS A 4 17.66 -9.37 -25.52
C HIS A 4 18.75 -8.72 -24.66
N ILE A 5 18.49 -7.50 -24.21
CA ILE A 5 19.27 -6.91 -23.14
C ILE A 5 18.74 -7.56 -21.85
N ILE A 6 19.45 -8.60 -21.44
CA ILE A 6 19.33 -9.15 -20.10
C ILE A 6 19.61 -7.98 -19.16
N GLY A 7 18.56 -7.49 -18.52
CA GLY A 7 18.67 -6.44 -17.51
C GLY A 7 19.65 -6.91 -16.44
N ALA A 8 20.79 -6.28 -16.41
CA ALA A 8 21.75 -6.46 -15.35
C ALA A 8 21.04 -6.15 -14.04
N LEU A 9 20.93 -7.16 -13.21
CA LEU A 9 20.54 -7.05 -11.80
C LEU A 9 21.50 -6.02 -11.18
N VAL A 10 21.04 -4.78 -11.10
CA VAL A 10 21.74 -3.75 -10.35
C VAL A 10 21.60 -4.11 -8.89
N VAL A 11 22.52 -4.91 -8.40
CA VAL A 11 22.82 -5.03 -6.99
C VAL A 11 23.28 -3.63 -6.58
N LEU A 12 22.37 -2.82 -6.14
CA LEU A 12 22.65 -1.59 -5.41
C LEU A 12 23.34 -2.02 -4.12
N LEU A 13 24.66 -2.06 -4.16
CA LEU A 13 25.51 -1.95 -3.00
C LEU A 13 25.11 -0.63 -2.31
N LEU A 14 24.17 -0.72 -1.38
CA LEU A 14 23.98 0.31 -0.38
C LEU A 14 25.33 0.47 0.32
N PRO A 15 26.00 1.63 0.25
CA PRO A 15 27.09 1.89 1.15
C PRO A 15 26.52 1.76 2.55
N ALA A 16 27.09 0.86 3.34
CA ALA A 16 26.86 0.83 4.77
C ALA A 16 27.24 2.21 5.30
N VAL A 17 26.26 3.10 5.37
CA VAL A 17 26.37 4.32 6.16
C VAL A 17 26.34 3.83 7.60
N CYS A 18 27.50 3.44 8.10
CA CYS A 18 27.79 3.52 9.52
C CYS A 18 27.66 4.99 9.89
N LEU A 19 26.46 5.43 10.18
CA LEU A 19 26.25 6.59 11.03
C LEU A 19 26.81 6.19 12.38
N ALA A 20 28.05 6.58 12.61
CA ALA A 20 28.58 6.76 13.96
C ALA A 20 27.67 7.82 14.61
N ALA A 21 26.56 7.36 15.18
CA ALA A 21 25.77 8.16 16.10
C ALA A 21 26.67 8.39 17.30
N GLY A 22 27.28 9.57 17.34
CA GLY A 22 27.90 10.06 18.54
C GLY A 22 26.88 9.95 19.68
N GLU A 23 27.27 9.32 20.78
CA GLU A 23 26.49 9.20 22.00
C GLU A 23 26.17 10.61 22.53
N ALA A 24 25.07 11.17 22.05
CA ALA A 24 24.39 12.21 22.81
C ALA A 24 23.71 11.49 23.96
N VAL A 25 24.34 11.53 25.12
CA VAL A 25 23.76 11.10 26.39
C VAL A 25 22.57 12.02 26.71
N VAL A 26 21.45 11.73 26.09
CA VAL A 26 20.16 12.16 26.58
C VAL A 26 19.90 11.31 27.84
N LYS A 27 19.92 11.90 29.01
CA LYS A 27 19.42 11.28 30.23
C LYS A 27 17.94 10.96 30.03
N THR A 28 17.65 9.84 29.37
CA THR A 28 16.34 9.22 29.32
C THR A 28 16.03 8.68 30.70
N GLY A 29 14.83 8.96 31.20
CA GLY A 29 14.32 8.40 32.45
C GLY A 29 14.57 6.88 32.49
N LYS A 30 14.76 6.33 33.70
CA LYS A 30 15.05 4.91 33.94
C LYS A 30 14.29 4.03 32.96
N GLN A 31 15.01 3.35 32.07
CA GLN A 31 14.46 2.24 31.32
C GLN A 31 13.98 1.21 32.35
N SER A 32 12.71 0.90 32.34
CA SER A 32 12.18 -0.15 33.20
C SER A 32 12.42 -1.48 32.50
N ASP A 33 12.88 -2.50 33.20
CA ASP A 33 12.91 -3.89 32.70
C ASP A 33 11.52 -4.53 32.72
N ALA A 34 10.47 -3.70 32.64
CA ALA A 34 9.08 -4.14 32.61
C ALA A 34 8.72 -4.64 31.22
N ASN A 35 8.28 -5.88 31.14
CA ASN A 35 7.99 -6.56 29.87
C ASN A 35 6.60 -7.22 29.91
N ILE A 36 6.04 -7.49 28.74
CA ILE A 36 4.86 -8.33 28.56
C ILE A 36 5.16 -9.38 27.51
N THR A 37 4.81 -10.62 27.81
CA THR A 37 4.84 -11.75 26.90
C THR A 37 3.46 -12.39 26.81
N GLY A 38 3.22 -13.18 25.78
CA GLY A 38 1.99 -13.93 25.63
C GLY A 38 1.81 -14.49 24.24
N HIS A 39 0.65 -15.01 23.95
CA HIS A 39 0.26 -15.54 22.65
C HIS A 39 -1.13 -15.07 22.26
N VAL A 40 -1.42 -15.13 20.97
CA VAL A 40 -2.73 -14.83 20.39
C VAL A 40 -3.24 -16.09 19.70
N VAL A 41 -4.45 -16.53 20.04
CA VAL A 41 -5.06 -17.74 19.48
C VAL A 41 -6.44 -17.44 18.90
N ASP A 42 -6.88 -18.29 17.97
CA ASP A 42 -8.28 -18.37 17.55
C ASP A 42 -9.10 -18.95 18.70
N ALA A 43 -10.18 -18.28 19.08
CA ALA A 43 -11.00 -18.67 20.22
C ALA A 43 -11.76 -19.99 20.01
N LYS A 44 -12.01 -20.39 18.76
CA LYS A 44 -12.76 -21.58 18.40
C LYS A 44 -11.90 -22.81 18.20
N SER A 45 -10.81 -22.64 17.44
CA SER A 45 -9.90 -23.75 17.13
C SER A 45 -8.79 -23.91 18.16
N GLY A 46 -8.44 -22.85 18.90
CA GLY A 46 -7.25 -22.80 19.76
C GLY A 46 -5.93 -22.67 18.98
N GLU A 47 -6.00 -22.53 17.67
CA GLU A 47 -4.82 -22.40 16.82
C GLU A 47 -4.16 -21.03 17.05
N HIS A 48 -2.84 -21.02 17.10
CA HIS A 48 -2.06 -19.82 17.29
C HIS A 48 -2.10 -18.92 16.05
N LEU A 49 -2.35 -17.63 16.25
CA LEU A 49 -2.44 -16.65 15.18
C LEU A 49 -1.08 -15.98 14.96
N ALA A 50 -0.41 -16.39 13.89
CA ALA A 50 0.81 -15.75 13.42
C ALA A 50 0.52 -14.32 12.93
N TYR A 51 1.46 -13.40 13.18
CA TYR A 51 1.44 -12.03 12.69
C TYR A 51 0.23 -11.18 13.13
N ALA A 52 -0.46 -11.59 14.18
CA ALA A 52 -1.45 -10.78 14.86
C ALA A 52 -0.77 -9.57 15.53
N THR A 53 -1.36 -8.40 15.46
CA THR A 53 -0.81 -7.18 16.07
C THR A 53 -1.24 -7.10 17.53
N VAL A 54 -0.27 -6.83 18.43
CA VAL A 54 -0.52 -6.51 19.85
C VAL A 54 0.04 -5.12 20.14
N ALA A 55 -0.81 -4.19 20.54
CA ALA A 55 -0.44 -2.79 20.77
C ALA A 55 -0.92 -2.26 22.11
N VAL A 56 -0.19 -1.30 22.67
CA VAL A 56 -0.61 -0.53 23.84
C VAL A 56 -1.45 0.66 23.37
N LYS A 57 -2.71 0.67 23.73
CA LYS A 57 -3.70 1.67 23.30
C LYS A 57 -3.24 3.11 23.64
N GLY A 58 -3.33 4.01 22.65
CA GLY A 58 -2.94 5.41 22.83
C GLY A 58 -1.43 5.66 22.85
N THR A 59 -0.63 4.68 22.41
CA THR A 59 0.82 4.81 22.30
C THR A 59 1.30 4.32 20.94
N THR A 60 2.58 4.46 20.66
CA THR A 60 3.24 3.86 19.47
C THR A 60 3.82 2.48 19.76
N ILE A 61 3.64 1.96 20.98
CA ILE A 61 4.20 0.67 21.42
C ILE A 61 3.33 -0.45 20.86
N GLY A 62 3.94 -1.40 20.16
CA GLY A 62 3.27 -2.58 19.63
C GLY A 62 4.25 -3.45 18.87
N CYS A 63 3.87 -4.69 18.70
CA CYS A 63 4.59 -5.70 17.92
C CYS A 63 3.58 -6.60 17.18
N ALA A 64 4.07 -7.43 16.29
CA ALA A 64 3.31 -8.57 15.76
C ALA A 64 3.68 -9.84 16.52
N THR A 65 2.79 -10.82 16.55
CA THR A 65 3.14 -12.19 16.94
C THR A 65 4.09 -12.79 15.91
N ASP A 66 4.96 -13.68 16.35
CA ASP A 66 5.83 -14.45 15.48
C ASP A 66 5.05 -15.54 14.69
N ALA A 67 5.75 -16.37 13.92
CA ALA A 67 5.16 -17.46 13.15
C ALA A 67 4.49 -18.52 14.04
N THR A 68 4.78 -18.55 15.33
CA THR A 68 4.17 -19.45 16.32
C THR A 68 3.08 -18.78 17.15
N GLY A 69 2.70 -17.54 16.80
CA GLY A 69 1.64 -16.79 17.46
C GLY A 69 2.02 -16.17 18.80
N HIS A 70 3.31 -16.14 19.16
CA HIS A 70 3.80 -15.55 20.41
C HIS A 70 4.29 -14.12 20.18
N TYR A 71 4.25 -13.30 21.25
CA TYR A 71 4.71 -11.92 21.21
C TYR A 71 5.48 -11.54 22.46
N PHE A 72 6.33 -10.52 22.34
CA PHE A 72 7.11 -9.98 23.43
C PHE A 72 7.29 -8.46 23.32
N LEU A 73 6.76 -7.71 24.29
CA LEU A 73 6.90 -6.25 24.40
C LEU A 73 7.90 -5.96 25.51
N LYS A 74 8.95 -5.20 25.19
CA LYS A 74 10.09 -4.91 26.08
C LYS A 74 10.08 -3.45 26.56
N ASN A 75 10.66 -3.23 27.75
CA ASN A 75 10.97 -1.90 28.27
C ASN A 75 9.76 -0.97 28.28
N LEU A 76 8.65 -1.44 28.79
CA LEU A 76 7.38 -0.73 28.79
C LEU A 76 7.36 0.37 29.85
N PRO A 77 6.63 1.48 29.62
CA PRO A 77 6.38 2.47 30.64
C PRO A 77 5.56 1.88 31.79
N LEU A 78 5.87 2.30 33.03
CA LEU A 78 5.18 1.80 34.22
C LEU A 78 3.78 2.42 34.34
N GLY A 79 2.83 1.64 34.85
CA GLY A 79 1.47 2.08 35.09
C GLY A 79 0.41 1.14 34.51
N ARG A 80 -0.83 1.62 34.44
CA ARG A 80 -1.97 0.85 33.97
C ARG A 80 -2.24 1.18 32.52
N PHE A 81 -2.19 0.16 31.65
CA PHE A 81 -2.40 0.31 30.21
C PHE A 81 -3.41 -0.73 29.68
N THR A 82 -4.05 -0.37 28.58
CA THR A 82 -4.90 -1.30 27.83
C THR A 82 -4.12 -1.83 26.66
N LEU A 83 -3.98 -3.14 26.55
CA LEU A 83 -3.47 -3.85 25.38
C LEU A 83 -4.62 -4.15 24.43
N VAL A 84 -4.36 -4.06 23.14
CA VAL A 84 -5.29 -4.43 22.07
C VAL A 84 -4.61 -5.46 21.20
N ALA A 85 -5.23 -6.62 21.04
CA ALA A 85 -4.82 -7.61 20.04
C ALA A 85 -5.79 -7.58 18.85
N SER A 86 -5.25 -7.60 17.64
CA SER A 86 -6.01 -7.60 16.39
C SER A 86 -5.37 -8.47 15.33
N SER A 87 -6.18 -9.12 14.51
CA SER A 87 -5.76 -9.88 13.34
C SER A 87 -6.81 -9.75 12.25
N VAL A 88 -6.40 -9.85 10.99
CA VAL A 88 -7.32 -9.78 9.85
C VAL A 88 -8.30 -10.94 9.88
N GLY A 89 -9.59 -10.64 9.79
CA GLY A 89 -10.65 -11.65 9.87
C GLY A 89 -11.10 -11.99 11.30
N TYR A 90 -10.53 -11.31 12.31
CA TYR A 90 -10.85 -11.53 13.73
C TYR A 90 -11.34 -10.26 14.40
N ARG A 91 -12.19 -10.43 15.38
CA ARG A 91 -12.63 -9.37 16.29
C ARG A 91 -11.49 -9.01 17.23
N SER A 92 -11.15 -7.72 17.33
CA SER A 92 -10.12 -7.24 18.26
C SER A 92 -10.51 -7.47 19.70
N ALA A 93 -9.55 -7.86 20.54
CA ALA A 93 -9.72 -8.03 21.98
C ALA A 93 -8.88 -7.03 22.75
N GLU A 94 -9.45 -6.50 23.84
CA GLU A 94 -8.77 -5.54 24.74
C GLU A 94 -8.63 -6.13 26.15
N THR A 95 -7.48 -5.90 26.75
CA THR A 95 -7.20 -6.30 28.14
C THR A 95 -6.42 -5.20 28.86
N THR A 96 -6.77 -4.91 30.11
CA THR A 96 -6.05 -3.94 30.93
C THR A 96 -5.03 -4.66 31.79
N VAL A 97 -3.78 -4.20 31.77
CA VAL A 97 -2.66 -4.76 32.54
C VAL A 97 -1.96 -3.66 33.34
N GLU A 98 -1.48 -4.00 34.52
CA GLU A 98 -0.62 -3.14 35.31
C GLU A 98 0.85 -3.52 35.06
N ILE A 99 1.63 -2.57 34.55
CA ILE A 99 3.03 -2.74 34.20
C ILE A 99 3.89 -2.28 35.38
N VAL A 100 4.62 -3.22 35.99
CA VAL A 100 5.46 -3.02 37.16
C VAL A 100 6.92 -3.17 36.79
N ALA A 101 7.81 -2.37 37.37
CA ALA A 101 9.25 -2.41 37.15
C ALA A 101 9.82 -3.82 37.44
N ASP A 102 10.82 -4.20 36.66
CA ASP A 102 11.60 -5.42 36.83
C ASP A 102 10.73 -6.71 36.81
N ARG A 103 9.61 -6.66 36.09
CA ARG A 103 8.67 -7.79 35.98
C ARG A 103 8.21 -8.01 34.54
N THR A 104 8.14 -9.29 34.16
CA THR A 104 7.46 -9.71 32.93
C THR A 104 6.06 -10.22 33.28
N ALA A 105 5.03 -9.57 32.72
CA ALA A 105 3.65 -10.03 32.83
C ALA A 105 3.29 -10.92 31.64
N GLU A 106 2.51 -11.97 31.88
CA GLU A 106 1.95 -12.78 30.81
C GLU A 106 0.52 -12.36 30.51
N VAL A 107 0.23 -12.06 29.23
CA VAL A 107 -1.10 -11.66 28.77
C VAL A 107 -1.40 -12.40 27.47
N ASN A 108 -2.41 -13.26 27.49
CA ASN A 108 -2.82 -14.08 26.36
C ASN A 108 -4.14 -13.55 25.79
N PHE A 109 -4.32 -13.65 24.49
CA PHE A 109 -5.52 -13.23 23.79
C PHE A 109 -6.16 -14.39 23.03
N SER A 110 -7.49 -14.46 23.11
CA SER A 110 -8.30 -15.35 22.27
C SER A 110 -9.19 -14.49 21.40
N LEU A 111 -8.99 -14.54 20.09
CA LEU A 111 -9.74 -13.74 19.12
C LEU A 111 -10.82 -14.60 18.48
N ASN A 112 -12.04 -14.05 18.40
CA ASN A 112 -13.14 -14.71 17.69
C ASN A 112 -13.06 -14.37 16.21
N GLU A 113 -13.17 -15.38 15.35
CA GLU A 113 -13.31 -15.18 13.92
C GLU A 113 -14.60 -14.41 13.62
N GLU A 114 -14.51 -13.37 12.83
CA GLU A 114 -15.63 -12.54 12.42
C GLU A 114 -15.61 -12.39 10.91
N ALA A 115 -16.42 -13.21 10.23
CA ALA A 115 -16.50 -13.24 8.76
C ALA A 115 -16.97 -11.90 8.15
N LEU A 116 -17.63 -11.06 8.95
CA LEU A 116 -18.00 -9.69 8.66
C LEU A 116 -17.32 -8.79 9.69
N ALA A 117 -16.06 -8.43 9.47
CA ALA A 117 -15.29 -7.56 10.39
C ALA A 117 -15.95 -6.17 10.56
N VAL A 118 -16.99 -6.12 11.39
CA VAL A 118 -17.72 -4.88 11.72
C VAL A 118 -16.88 -3.97 12.63
N GLU A 119 -15.88 -4.53 13.31
CA GLU A 119 -14.97 -3.80 14.22
C GLU A 119 -13.64 -3.42 13.57
N GLU A 120 -13.54 -3.51 12.25
CA GLU A 120 -12.34 -3.12 11.51
C GLU A 120 -12.03 -1.63 11.69
N VAL A 121 -10.78 -1.32 11.98
CA VAL A 121 -10.31 0.07 12.08
C VAL A 121 -10.14 0.65 10.70
N VAL A 122 -10.79 1.77 10.44
CA VAL A 122 -10.70 2.51 9.18
C VAL A 122 -10.16 3.91 9.43
N VAL A 123 -9.41 4.43 8.47
CA VAL A 123 -8.79 5.75 8.52
C VAL A 123 -9.52 6.76 7.65
N SER A 124 -10.14 6.29 6.58
CA SER A 124 -10.68 7.15 5.51
C SER A 124 -11.84 8.01 5.94
N ALA A 125 -12.65 7.57 6.90
CA ALA A 125 -13.86 8.30 7.30
C ALA A 125 -13.60 9.65 7.98
N SER A 126 -12.46 9.78 8.69
CA SER A 126 -12.15 10.96 9.50
C SER A 126 -10.69 11.39 9.44
N ARG A 127 -9.88 10.78 8.56
CA ARG A 127 -8.41 10.87 8.50
C ARG A 127 -7.70 10.43 9.79
N THR A 128 -8.43 9.79 10.70
CA THR A 128 -7.91 9.21 11.94
C THR A 128 -8.43 7.79 12.08
N GLU A 129 -7.66 6.95 12.71
CA GLU A 129 -8.08 5.59 13.02
C GLU A 129 -9.38 5.62 13.85
N THR A 130 -10.42 5.05 13.29
CA THR A 130 -11.75 4.98 13.88
C THR A 130 -12.31 3.60 13.66
N ASN A 131 -12.98 3.03 14.65
CA ASN A 131 -13.69 1.78 14.46
C ASN A 131 -14.78 1.99 13.40
N ARG A 132 -14.82 1.12 12.39
CA ARG A 132 -15.75 1.19 11.25
C ARG A 132 -17.20 1.33 11.67
N LYS A 133 -17.59 0.72 12.78
CA LYS A 133 -18.94 0.79 13.35
C LYS A 133 -19.34 2.22 13.79
N PHE A 134 -18.35 3.00 14.22
CA PHE A 134 -18.56 4.38 14.68
C PHE A 134 -18.15 5.41 13.61
N SER A 135 -17.83 4.94 12.41
CA SER A 135 -17.52 5.80 11.29
C SER A 135 -18.74 6.65 10.90
N PRO A 136 -18.57 7.97 10.68
CA PRO A 136 -19.66 8.83 10.25
C PRO A 136 -20.14 8.54 8.81
N THR A 137 -19.38 7.75 8.07
CA THR A 137 -19.68 7.34 6.69
C THR A 137 -19.54 5.83 6.53
N ILE A 138 -20.26 5.27 5.56
CA ILE A 138 -20.14 3.85 5.24
C ILE A 138 -18.81 3.61 4.52
N VAL A 139 -17.91 2.84 5.16
CA VAL A 139 -16.63 2.43 4.60
C VAL A 139 -16.69 0.95 4.26
N SER A 140 -16.41 0.62 3.00
CA SER A 140 -16.17 -0.76 2.56
C SER A 140 -14.67 -1.00 2.55
N VAL A 141 -14.23 -2.20 2.94
CA VAL A 141 -12.81 -2.56 2.99
C VAL A 141 -12.55 -3.77 2.11
N ALA A 142 -11.58 -3.63 1.20
CA ALA A 142 -10.97 -4.72 0.45
C ALA A 142 -9.66 -5.09 1.15
N SER A 143 -9.62 -6.27 1.77
CA SER A 143 -8.45 -6.76 2.51
C SER A 143 -7.47 -7.51 1.62
N THR A 144 -6.26 -7.76 2.13
CA THR A 144 -5.24 -8.60 1.48
C THR A 144 -5.79 -9.97 1.08
N LYS A 145 -6.66 -10.57 1.89
CA LYS A 145 -7.32 -11.85 1.58
C LYS A 145 -8.13 -11.81 0.26
N LEU A 146 -8.75 -10.67 -0.05
CA LEU A 146 -9.45 -10.51 -1.33
C LEU A 146 -8.45 -10.50 -2.49
N PHE A 147 -7.33 -9.78 -2.35
CA PHE A 147 -6.27 -9.74 -3.37
C PHE A 147 -5.70 -11.13 -3.66
N GLU A 148 -5.44 -11.91 -2.61
CA GLU A 148 -4.94 -13.28 -2.73
C GLU A 148 -5.97 -14.23 -3.36
N SER A 149 -7.24 -14.14 -2.95
CA SER A 149 -8.30 -15.03 -3.45
C SER A 149 -8.68 -14.76 -4.92
N THR A 150 -8.46 -13.53 -5.39
CA THR A 150 -8.72 -13.15 -6.79
C THR A 150 -7.51 -13.35 -7.68
N ALA A 151 -6.32 -13.70 -7.11
CA ALA A 151 -5.04 -13.79 -7.83
C ALA A 151 -4.77 -12.57 -8.72
N SER A 152 -5.24 -11.40 -8.32
CA SER A 152 -5.17 -10.18 -9.12
C SER A 152 -3.74 -9.70 -9.26
N SER A 153 -3.34 -9.34 -10.47
CA SER A 153 -2.01 -8.82 -10.78
C SER A 153 -1.86 -7.34 -10.41
N ASN A 154 -2.97 -6.63 -10.34
CA ASN A 154 -3.01 -5.20 -10.03
C ASN A 154 -4.26 -4.82 -9.22
N LEU A 155 -4.25 -3.60 -8.68
CA LEU A 155 -5.34 -3.09 -7.85
C LEU A 155 -6.66 -2.95 -8.63
N ALA A 156 -6.59 -2.59 -9.92
CA ALA A 156 -7.76 -2.39 -10.76
C ALA A 156 -8.61 -3.67 -10.87
N GLU A 157 -7.97 -4.80 -11.07
CA GLU A 157 -8.64 -6.11 -11.14
C GLU A 157 -9.37 -6.43 -9.83
N THR A 158 -8.70 -6.28 -8.69
CA THR A 158 -9.31 -6.56 -7.38
C THR A 158 -10.50 -5.68 -7.08
N MET A 159 -10.47 -4.39 -7.48
CA MET A 159 -11.57 -3.46 -7.20
C MET A 159 -12.89 -3.88 -7.85
N ASN A 160 -12.86 -4.64 -8.94
CA ASN A 160 -14.08 -5.16 -9.58
C ASN A 160 -14.85 -6.16 -8.71
N PHE A 161 -14.21 -6.77 -7.72
CA PHE A 161 -14.85 -7.70 -6.78
C PHE A 161 -15.50 -7.02 -5.58
N GLN A 162 -15.41 -5.67 -5.51
CA GLN A 162 -16.05 -4.90 -4.45
C GLN A 162 -17.40 -4.35 -4.89
N SER A 163 -18.45 -4.60 -4.11
CA SER A 163 -19.80 -4.10 -4.40
C SER A 163 -19.83 -2.58 -4.54
N GLY A 164 -20.44 -2.08 -5.62
CA GLY A 164 -20.57 -0.63 -5.90
C GLY A 164 -19.31 0.00 -6.51
N LEU A 165 -18.29 -0.80 -6.81
CA LEU A 165 -17.12 -0.40 -7.58
C LEU A 165 -17.11 -1.09 -8.94
N ARG A 166 -16.60 -0.38 -9.92
CA ARG A 166 -16.31 -0.91 -11.25
C ARG A 166 -15.07 -0.24 -11.80
N VAL A 167 -14.13 -1.02 -12.26
CA VAL A 167 -13.01 -0.52 -13.04
C VAL A 167 -13.31 -0.78 -14.51
N GLU A 168 -13.36 0.28 -15.28
CA GLU A 168 -13.60 0.22 -16.71
C GLU A 168 -12.34 0.64 -17.47
N ASN A 169 -12.05 -0.09 -18.54
CA ASN A 169 -11.08 0.35 -19.54
C ASN A 169 -11.84 1.18 -20.59
N ASN A 170 -11.58 2.48 -20.62
CA ASN A 170 -12.29 3.40 -21.50
C ASN A 170 -11.61 3.59 -22.85
N CYS A 171 -10.43 3.08 -23.04
CA CYS A 171 -9.67 3.19 -24.26
C CYS A 171 -8.81 1.96 -24.47
N GLY A 172 -9.04 1.18 -25.51
CA GLY A 172 -8.24 0.01 -25.85
C GLY A 172 -6.79 0.39 -26.15
N ASN A 173 -6.59 1.44 -26.94
CA ASN A 173 -5.25 1.85 -27.39
C ASN A 173 -4.37 2.40 -26.26
N CYS A 174 -4.92 3.20 -25.33
CA CYS A 174 -4.12 3.77 -24.25
C CYS A 174 -4.17 2.95 -22.95
N GLY A 175 -5.09 1.97 -22.86
CA GLY A 175 -5.26 1.16 -21.65
C GLY A 175 -5.66 1.97 -20.42
N THR A 176 -6.43 3.06 -20.61
CA THR A 176 -6.87 3.90 -19.49
C THR A 176 -7.92 3.20 -18.67
N THR A 177 -7.63 3.02 -17.39
CA THR A 177 -8.56 2.43 -16.43
C THR A 177 -9.15 3.50 -15.52
N GLN A 178 -10.46 3.47 -15.33
CA GLN A 178 -11.17 4.39 -14.45
C GLN A 178 -11.90 3.63 -13.35
N LEU A 179 -11.72 4.07 -12.11
CA LEU A 179 -12.51 3.58 -10.98
C LEU A 179 -13.84 4.35 -10.94
N ARG A 180 -14.93 3.65 -11.16
CA ARG A 180 -16.30 4.16 -10.95
C ARG A 180 -16.78 3.76 -9.57
N ILE A 181 -17.29 4.72 -8.83
CA ILE A 181 -17.93 4.51 -7.53
C ILE A 181 -19.40 4.84 -7.66
N ASN A 182 -20.29 3.88 -7.37
CA ASN A 182 -21.74 4.01 -7.55
C ASN A 182 -22.17 4.44 -8.97
N GLY A 183 -21.42 4.04 -9.99
CA GLY A 183 -21.69 4.35 -11.39
C GLY A 183 -21.25 5.74 -11.86
N LEU A 184 -20.70 6.58 -10.97
CA LEU A 184 -20.13 7.89 -11.35
C LEU A 184 -18.77 7.71 -12.02
N GLU A 185 -18.46 8.55 -13.00
CA GLU A 185 -17.20 8.50 -13.74
C GLU A 185 -15.98 8.74 -12.86
N GLY A 186 -14.83 8.21 -13.30
CA GLY A 186 -13.59 8.25 -12.55
C GLY A 186 -13.11 9.64 -12.14
N GLN A 187 -13.42 10.68 -12.90
CA GLN A 187 -13.12 12.06 -12.54
C GLN A 187 -13.82 12.54 -11.26
N TYR A 188 -14.89 11.86 -10.85
CA TYR A 188 -15.64 12.15 -9.61
C TYR A 188 -15.24 11.21 -8.46
N SER A 189 -14.25 10.35 -8.67
CA SER A 189 -13.74 9.39 -7.70
C SER A 189 -12.31 9.77 -7.30
N GLN A 190 -12.11 10.09 -6.03
CA GLN A 190 -10.78 10.45 -5.53
C GLN A 190 -10.01 9.19 -5.10
N VAL A 191 -8.82 8.99 -5.65
CA VAL A 191 -7.89 7.93 -5.19
C VAL A 191 -6.82 8.53 -4.30
N LEU A 192 -6.61 7.90 -3.15
CA LEU A 192 -5.65 8.31 -2.13
C LEU A 192 -4.67 7.17 -1.81
N LEU A 193 -3.47 7.53 -1.40
CA LEU A 193 -2.49 6.65 -0.75
C LEU A 193 -2.27 7.16 0.68
N ASP A 194 -2.56 6.32 1.66
CA ASP A 194 -2.46 6.69 3.07
C ASP A 194 -3.11 8.05 3.39
N SER A 195 -4.36 8.24 2.87
CA SER A 195 -5.16 9.47 3.02
C SER A 195 -4.63 10.72 2.31
N ARG A 196 -3.72 10.56 1.35
CA ARG A 196 -3.16 11.66 0.54
C ARG A 196 -3.47 11.43 -0.93
N PRO A 197 -3.86 12.47 -1.69
CA PRO A 197 -3.99 12.37 -3.13
C PRO A 197 -2.63 11.94 -3.75
N ILE A 198 -2.63 10.83 -4.49
CA ILE A 198 -1.39 10.34 -5.11
C ILE A 198 -1.24 10.84 -6.52
N PHE A 199 -2.35 11.13 -7.16
CA PHE A 199 -2.34 11.44 -8.58
C PHE A 199 -2.88 12.84 -8.81
N SER A 200 -2.15 13.61 -9.59
CA SER A 200 -2.74 14.76 -10.25
C SER A 200 -3.80 14.28 -11.26
N SER A 201 -4.67 15.16 -11.72
CA SER A 201 -5.65 14.85 -12.76
C SER A 201 -5.01 14.20 -14.00
N LEU A 202 -3.72 14.44 -14.23
CA LEU A 202 -2.95 13.90 -15.36
C LEU A 202 -2.58 12.42 -15.19
N ALA A 203 -2.35 11.95 -13.97
CA ALA A 203 -1.93 10.59 -13.66
C ALA A 203 -3.04 9.73 -13.04
N SER A 204 -4.18 10.33 -12.65
CA SER A 204 -5.27 9.63 -11.96
C SER A 204 -5.89 8.49 -12.77
N VAL A 205 -5.76 8.55 -14.09
CA VAL A 205 -6.35 7.58 -15.03
C VAL A 205 -5.58 6.27 -15.08
N TYR A 206 -4.27 6.29 -14.79
CA TYR A 206 -3.39 5.11 -14.87
C TYR A 206 -2.97 4.57 -13.51
N GLY A 207 -3.18 5.32 -12.46
CA GLY A 207 -2.60 5.08 -11.16
C GLY A 207 -2.99 3.76 -10.47
N LEU A 208 -4.15 3.20 -10.80
CA LEU A 208 -4.60 1.94 -10.20
C LEU A 208 -3.76 0.73 -10.62
N GLU A 209 -3.13 0.78 -11.81
CA GLU A 209 -2.28 -0.30 -12.30
C GLU A 209 -0.81 -0.12 -11.93
N GLN A 210 -0.42 1.11 -11.56
CA GLN A 210 0.98 1.47 -11.25
C GLN A 210 1.42 1.07 -9.86
N LEU A 211 0.47 0.78 -8.95
CA LEU A 211 0.78 0.41 -7.57
C LEU A 211 0.87 -1.10 -7.41
N PRO A 212 2.00 -1.63 -6.90
CA PRO A 212 2.15 -3.05 -6.60
C PRO A 212 1.13 -3.49 -5.55
N VAL A 213 0.33 -4.52 -5.86
CA VAL A 213 -0.60 -5.13 -4.88
C VAL A 213 0.13 -5.54 -3.61
N ALA A 214 1.37 -6.00 -3.75
CA ALA A 214 2.19 -6.45 -2.65
C ALA A 214 2.47 -5.38 -1.58
N MET A 215 2.46 -4.09 -1.92
CA MET A 215 2.61 -2.99 -0.96
C MET A 215 1.31 -2.63 -0.23
N ILE A 216 0.18 -3.15 -0.71
CA ILE A 216 -1.16 -2.77 -0.22
C ILE A 216 -1.55 -3.69 0.95
N GLU A 217 -1.95 -3.10 2.06
CA GLU A 217 -2.54 -3.81 3.18
C GLU A 217 -4.05 -3.99 2.98
N ARG A 218 -4.72 -2.89 2.61
CA ARG A 218 -6.16 -2.87 2.33
C ARG A 218 -6.53 -1.64 1.51
N VAL A 219 -7.70 -1.67 0.92
CA VAL A 219 -8.31 -0.49 0.30
C VAL A 219 -9.61 -0.17 1.01
N GLU A 220 -9.71 1.04 1.50
CA GLU A 220 -10.90 1.57 2.14
C GLU A 220 -11.69 2.42 1.15
N VAL A 221 -12.95 2.12 0.95
CA VAL A 221 -13.81 2.82 0.00
C VAL A 221 -14.95 3.50 0.72
N ILE A 222 -14.96 4.84 0.64
CA ILE A 222 -16.10 5.65 1.05
C ILE A 222 -16.99 5.87 -0.17
N ARG A 223 -18.27 5.58 -0.01
CA ARG A 223 -19.28 5.81 -1.04
C ARG A 223 -20.04 7.10 -0.76
N GLY A 224 -20.17 7.93 -1.77
CA GLY A 224 -20.81 9.24 -1.66
C GLY A 224 -19.84 10.37 -1.35
N GLY A 225 -20.35 11.56 -1.11
CA GLY A 225 -19.56 12.79 -1.04
C GLY A 225 -18.49 12.77 0.05
N GLY A 226 -17.23 12.87 -0.36
CA GLY A 226 -16.04 13.00 0.50
C GLY A 226 -15.34 14.36 0.34
N SER A 227 -15.92 15.26 -0.44
CA SER A 227 -15.26 16.50 -0.90
C SER A 227 -14.78 17.41 0.23
N ALA A 228 -15.49 17.44 1.35
CA ALA A 228 -15.11 18.25 2.51
C ALA A 228 -13.76 17.82 3.14
N LEU A 229 -13.43 16.54 3.05
CA LEU A 229 -12.19 16.00 3.61
C LEU A 229 -11.10 15.79 2.55
N PHE A 230 -11.48 15.44 1.31
CA PHE A 230 -10.55 14.90 0.33
C PHE A 230 -10.47 15.69 -0.97
N GLY A 231 -11.21 16.82 -1.09
CA GLY A 231 -11.15 17.72 -2.22
C GLY A 231 -12.25 17.50 -3.26
N ALA A 232 -12.25 18.36 -4.28
CA ALA A 232 -13.34 18.51 -5.24
C ALA A 232 -13.67 17.23 -6.05
N ASN A 233 -12.71 16.37 -6.29
CA ASN A 233 -12.91 15.14 -7.07
C ASN A 233 -13.63 14.03 -6.29
N ALA A 234 -13.78 14.17 -4.96
CA ALA A 234 -14.42 13.17 -4.11
C ALA A 234 -15.96 13.34 -4.07
N ILE A 235 -16.60 13.48 -5.21
CA ILE A 235 -18.06 13.64 -5.33
C ILE A 235 -18.74 12.27 -5.27
N GLY A 236 -18.27 11.32 -6.06
CA GLY A 236 -18.80 9.95 -6.13
C GLY A 236 -18.32 9.07 -4.98
N GLY A 237 -17.14 9.37 -4.46
CA GLY A 237 -16.53 8.64 -3.37
C GLY A 237 -15.01 8.76 -3.33
N VAL A 238 -14.43 8.01 -2.40
CA VAL A 238 -12.99 7.96 -2.16
C VAL A 238 -12.52 6.52 -2.08
N GLY A 239 -11.52 6.16 -2.86
CA GLY A 239 -10.75 4.93 -2.70
C GLY A 239 -9.42 5.25 -2.02
N ASN A 240 -9.24 4.86 -0.75
CA ASN A 240 -8.02 5.10 -0.01
C ASN A 240 -7.21 3.81 0.12
N ILE A 241 -6.06 3.79 -0.51
CA ILE A 241 -5.13 2.67 -0.50
C ILE A 241 -4.26 2.81 0.75
N ILE A 242 -4.33 1.83 1.63
CA ILE A 242 -3.52 1.77 2.85
C ILE A 242 -2.34 0.85 2.59
N THR A 243 -1.14 1.37 2.77
CA THR A 243 0.10 0.61 2.56
C THR A 243 0.48 -0.23 3.75
N LYS A 244 1.14 -1.37 3.50
CA LYS A 244 1.67 -2.24 4.56
C LYS A 244 2.66 -1.51 5.44
N GLU A 245 2.58 -1.78 6.72
CA GLU A 245 3.57 -1.34 7.70
C GLU A 245 4.58 -2.47 7.98
N PRO A 246 5.86 -2.15 8.20
CA PRO A 246 6.82 -3.14 8.65
C PRO A 246 6.53 -3.51 10.12
N LEU A 247 5.95 -4.69 10.33
CA LEU A 247 5.58 -5.19 11.65
C LEU A 247 6.46 -6.38 12.09
N TYR A 248 7.03 -7.11 11.14
CA TYR A 248 7.89 -8.29 11.35
C TYR A 248 8.88 -8.41 10.20
N ASN A 249 9.95 -9.18 10.43
CA ASN A 249 10.97 -9.42 9.40
C ASN A 249 10.46 -10.45 8.40
N SER A 250 10.43 -10.06 7.13
CA SER A 250 10.01 -10.93 6.03
C SER A 250 10.61 -10.49 4.70
N VAL A 251 10.75 -11.44 3.79
CA VAL A 251 11.06 -11.19 2.37
C VAL A 251 10.10 -12.02 1.53
N THR A 252 9.46 -11.39 0.57
CA THR A 252 8.51 -12.04 -0.32
C THR A 252 8.87 -11.75 -1.76
N LEU A 253 9.04 -12.79 -2.55
CA LEU A 253 9.14 -12.74 -4.01
C LEU A 253 7.86 -13.35 -4.58
N ALA A 254 7.18 -12.61 -5.44
CA ALA A 254 5.99 -13.09 -6.14
C ALA A 254 6.11 -12.84 -7.64
N ASN A 255 5.62 -13.77 -8.43
CA ASN A 255 5.49 -13.64 -9.86
C ASN A 255 4.10 -14.09 -10.29
N THR A 256 3.47 -13.29 -11.14
CA THR A 256 2.23 -13.62 -11.82
C THR A 256 2.49 -13.55 -13.32
N THR A 257 2.22 -14.64 -14.02
CA THR A 257 2.35 -14.71 -15.46
C THR A 257 1.01 -15.06 -16.08
N ASN A 258 0.50 -14.19 -16.93
CA ASN A 258 -0.71 -14.41 -17.72
C ASN A 258 -0.31 -14.66 -19.15
N ILE A 259 -0.87 -15.70 -19.76
CA ILE A 259 -0.61 -16.04 -21.16
C ILE A 259 -1.94 -16.08 -21.91
N SER A 260 -2.04 -15.28 -22.97
CA SER A 260 -3.21 -15.23 -23.86
C SER A 260 -3.24 -16.39 -24.83
N GLU A 261 -4.36 -16.59 -25.53
CA GLU A 261 -4.55 -17.72 -26.47
C GLU A 261 -3.54 -17.72 -27.63
N ASP A 262 -3.06 -16.56 -28.05
CA ASP A 262 -2.04 -16.38 -29.09
C ASP A 262 -0.59 -16.53 -28.61
N GLY A 263 -0.40 -16.74 -27.29
CA GLY A 263 0.90 -16.84 -26.64
C GLY A 263 1.46 -15.51 -26.13
N THR A 264 0.74 -14.40 -26.27
CA THR A 264 1.11 -13.10 -25.70
C THR A 264 1.18 -13.19 -24.18
N ALA A 265 2.25 -12.66 -23.59
CA ALA A 265 2.52 -12.80 -22.17
C ALA A 265 2.48 -11.47 -21.42
N ASP A 266 2.03 -11.53 -20.17
CA ASP A 266 2.08 -10.44 -19.17
C ASP A 266 2.79 -10.97 -17.93
N PHE A 267 4.02 -10.52 -17.71
CA PHE A 267 4.86 -10.92 -16.59
C PHE A 267 4.83 -9.81 -15.54
N ASN A 268 4.44 -10.14 -14.33
CA ASN A 268 4.49 -9.24 -13.19
C ASN A 268 5.29 -9.88 -12.05
N THR A 269 6.45 -9.32 -11.74
CA THR A 269 7.34 -9.81 -10.69
C THR A 269 7.51 -8.73 -9.62
N SER A 270 7.28 -9.08 -8.37
CA SER A 270 7.48 -8.18 -7.23
C SER A 270 8.39 -8.80 -6.17
N LEU A 271 9.25 -7.96 -5.59
CA LEU A 271 10.10 -8.28 -4.44
C LEU A 271 9.83 -7.28 -3.32
N ASN A 272 9.51 -7.81 -2.14
CA ASN A 272 9.17 -7.00 -0.98
C ASN A 272 9.97 -7.46 0.22
N GLY A 273 10.42 -6.53 1.05
CA GLY A 273 11.14 -6.80 2.28
C GLY A 273 10.63 -5.96 3.43
N SER A 274 10.38 -6.58 4.56
CA SER A 274 10.01 -5.92 5.82
C SER A 274 11.08 -6.22 6.85
N PHE A 275 11.62 -5.19 7.48
CA PHE A 275 12.69 -5.29 8.47
C PHE A 275 12.32 -4.43 9.67
N VAL A 276 12.39 -5.02 10.85
CA VAL A 276 12.02 -4.37 12.11
C VAL A 276 13.11 -4.62 13.14
N SER A 277 13.50 -3.57 13.88
CA SER A 277 14.45 -3.69 14.97
C SER A 277 13.86 -4.49 16.14
N ASP A 278 14.72 -5.18 16.91
CA ASP A 278 14.30 -6.02 18.06
C ASP A 278 13.53 -5.24 19.14
N ASP A 279 13.71 -3.93 19.21
CA ASP A 279 13.00 -3.05 20.15
C ASP A 279 11.75 -2.40 19.52
N TYR A 280 11.40 -2.78 18.28
CA TYR A 280 10.27 -2.25 17.51
C TYR A 280 10.25 -0.72 17.37
N LYS A 281 11.38 -0.04 17.56
CA LYS A 281 11.47 1.41 17.38
C LYS A 281 11.66 1.82 15.94
N THR A 282 12.30 0.97 15.16
CA THR A 282 12.57 1.23 13.73
C THR A 282 11.99 0.10 12.89
N GLY A 283 11.34 0.46 11.81
CA GLY A 283 10.93 -0.50 10.80
C GLY A 283 11.05 0.10 9.41
N VAL A 284 11.40 -0.75 8.44
CA VAL A 284 11.53 -0.39 7.02
C VAL A 284 10.82 -1.45 6.19
N TYR A 285 9.92 -1.03 5.34
CA TYR A 285 9.30 -1.83 4.29
C TYR A 285 9.84 -1.36 2.95
N LEU A 286 10.46 -2.26 2.20
CA LEU A 286 10.95 -2.04 0.85
C LEU A 286 10.06 -2.79 -0.13
N PHE A 287 9.78 -2.20 -1.28
CA PHE A 287 9.05 -2.86 -2.34
C PHE A 287 9.60 -2.52 -3.71
N GLY A 288 9.54 -3.49 -4.60
CA GLY A 288 9.87 -3.33 -6.00
C GLY A 288 8.96 -4.19 -6.86
N MET A 289 8.65 -3.71 -8.06
CA MET A 289 7.84 -4.42 -9.06
C MET A 289 8.38 -4.11 -10.46
N ILE A 290 8.41 -5.15 -11.28
CA ILE A 290 8.64 -5.04 -12.72
C ILE A 290 7.48 -5.75 -13.40
N ARG A 291 6.83 -5.07 -14.33
CA ARG A 291 5.79 -5.65 -15.18
C ARG A 291 6.13 -5.41 -16.63
N ASP A 292 6.07 -6.47 -17.40
CA ASP A 292 6.29 -6.46 -18.84
C ASP A 292 5.16 -7.22 -19.52
N ARG A 293 4.44 -6.54 -20.40
CA ARG A 293 3.30 -7.07 -21.13
C ARG A 293 3.40 -6.69 -22.59
N ASP A 294 3.38 -7.68 -23.46
CA ASP A 294 3.27 -7.48 -24.90
C ASP A 294 1.86 -6.96 -25.27
N SER A 295 1.77 -6.24 -26.40
CA SER A 295 0.47 -5.86 -26.96
C SER A 295 -0.32 -7.09 -27.41
N TYR A 296 -1.64 -7.09 -27.19
CA TYR A 296 -2.54 -8.17 -27.56
C TYR A 296 -3.63 -7.67 -28.49
N ASP A 297 -3.74 -8.31 -29.66
CA ASP A 297 -4.79 -8.11 -30.66
C ASP A 297 -5.69 -9.35 -30.63
N ARG A 298 -6.87 -9.22 -30.03
CA ARG A 298 -7.80 -10.33 -29.81
C ARG A 298 -8.57 -10.72 -31.08
N ASN A 299 -8.89 -9.74 -31.92
CA ASN A 299 -9.77 -9.92 -33.06
C ASN A 299 -9.01 -10.13 -34.38
N GLY A 300 -7.67 -9.92 -34.36
CA GLY A 300 -6.79 -10.14 -35.52
C GLY A 300 -6.91 -9.05 -36.59
N ASP A 301 -7.35 -7.84 -36.21
CA ASP A 301 -7.48 -6.71 -37.16
C ASP A 301 -6.19 -5.90 -37.34
N GLY A 302 -5.13 -6.27 -36.62
CA GLY A 302 -3.83 -5.61 -36.66
C GLY A 302 -3.67 -4.47 -35.68
N PHE A 303 -4.68 -4.18 -34.86
CA PHE A 303 -4.63 -3.18 -33.79
C PHE A 303 -4.71 -3.83 -32.41
N SER A 304 -4.03 -3.25 -31.45
CA SER A 304 -4.06 -3.79 -30.07
C SER A 304 -5.37 -3.50 -29.36
N ASP A 305 -6.00 -4.52 -28.80
CA ASP A 305 -7.09 -4.42 -27.81
C ASP A 305 -6.53 -4.17 -26.41
N ILE A 306 -5.32 -4.70 -26.14
CA ILE A 306 -4.58 -4.45 -24.91
C ILE A 306 -3.21 -3.89 -25.29
N PRO A 307 -2.82 -2.71 -24.75
CA PRO A 307 -1.56 -2.07 -25.12
C PRO A 307 -0.35 -2.79 -24.54
N GLU A 308 0.80 -2.63 -25.20
CA GLU A 308 2.11 -2.92 -24.63
C GLU A 308 2.31 -2.10 -23.35
N LEU A 309 2.88 -2.72 -22.32
CA LEU A 309 3.16 -2.10 -21.03
C LEU A 309 4.51 -2.56 -20.52
N ASN A 310 5.37 -1.60 -20.15
CA ASN A 310 6.56 -1.84 -19.36
C ASN A 310 6.53 -0.90 -18.16
N SER A 311 6.55 -1.46 -16.95
CA SER A 311 6.44 -0.69 -15.71
C SER A 311 7.44 -1.16 -14.67
N GLU A 312 8.14 -0.21 -14.09
CA GLU A 312 9.09 -0.41 -13.01
C GLU A 312 8.69 0.47 -11.83
N THR A 313 8.51 -0.14 -10.67
CA THR A 313 8.17 0.56 -9.44
C THR A 313 9.12 0.16 -8.34
N VAL A 314 9.63 1.12 -7.60
CA VAL A 314 10.46 0.90 -6.41
C VAL A 314 10.12 1.92 -5.35
N GLY A 315 10.17 1.51 -4.09
CA GLY A 315 9.92 2.43 -3.00
C GLY A 315 10.19 1.84 -1.63
N PHE A 316 10.00 2.70 -0.64
CA PHE A 316 10.10 2.30 0.76
C PHE A 316 9.09 3.06 1.63
N ARG A 317 8.80 2.46 2.77
CA ARG A 317 8.14 3.09 3.91
C ARG A 317 8.92 2.74 5.17
N ALA A 318 9.29 3.74 5.95
CA ALA A 318 10.06 3.56 7.16
C ALA A 318 9.43 4.33 8.31
N TYR A 319 9.54 3.79 9.53
CA TYR A 319 9.17 4.52 10.72
C TYR A 319 10.30 4.54 11.76
N TYR A 320 10.28 5.58 12.58
CA TYR A 320 11.10 5.68 13.77
C TYR A 320 10.29 6.22 14.94
N LYS A 321 10.23 5.45 16.03
CA LYS A 321 9.55 5.82 17.27
C LYS A 321 10.54 6.52 18.21
N THR A 322 10.48 7.83 18.26
CA THR A 322 11.40 8.64 19.10
C THR A 322 11.06 8.52 20.58
N SER A 323 9.83 8.16 20.91
CA SER A 323 9.34 7.87 22.27
C SER A 323 8.12 6.94 22.20
N PRO A 324 7.61 6.43 23.32
CA PRO A 324 6.35 5.68 23.40
C PRO A 324 5.14 6.43 22.81
N TYR A 325 5.25 7.75 22.70
CA TYR A 325 4.15 8.63 22.29
C TYR A 325 4.41 9.39 20.99
N THR A 326 5.56 9.17 20.34
CA THR A 326 5.93 9.89 19.13
C THR A 326 6.48 8.95 18.06
N ARG A 327 6.00 9.16 16.82
CA ARG A 327 6.43 8.38 15.66
C ARG A 327 6.67 9.30 14.47
N LEU A 328 7.79 9.14 13.83
CA LEU A 328 8.09 9.70 12.51
C LEU A 328 7.95 8.60 11.47
N THR A 329 7.26 8.88 10.37
CA THR A 329 7.15 7.97 9.22
C THR A 329 7.63 8.71 7.99
N ALA A 330 8.47 8.06 7.19
CA ALA A 330 8.95 8.54 5.90
C ALA A 330 8.59 7.52 4.82
N GLU A 331 8.26 8.00 3.64
CA GLU A 331 7.97 7.15 2.49
C GLU A 331 8.45 7.81 1.20
N TYR A 332 8.80 6.98 0.24
CA TYR A 332 9.15 7.37 -1.11
C TYR A 332 8.80 6.26 -2.08
N HIS A 333 8.39 6.65 -3.28
CA HIS A 333 8.23 5.74 -4.41
C HIS A 333 8.66 6.42 -5.71
N HIS A 334 9.22 5.62 -6.60
CA HIS A 334 9.50 5.94 -7.98
C HIS A 334 8.76 4.98 -8.89
N ILE A 335 8.10 5.51 -9.91
CA ILE A 335 7.39 4.74 -10.93
C ILE A 335 7.86 5.22 -12.29
N HIS A 336 8.31 4.29 -13.12
CA HIS A 336 8.54 4.50 -14.53
C HIS A 336 7.61 3.57 -15.31
N GLU A 337 6.79 4.11 -16.18
CA GLU A 337 5.84 3.35 -16.97
C GLU A 337 5.84 3.81 -18.42
N PHE A 338 6.04 2.86 -19.32
CA PHE A 338 5.84 3.01 -20.74
C PHE A 338 4.62 2.22 -21.18
N ARG A 339 3.75 2.85 -21.97
CA ARG A 339 2.59 2.19 -22.62
C ARG A 339 2.53 2.58 -24.07
N ARG A 340 2.15 1.62 -24.92
CA ARG A 340 1.86 1.88 -26.32
C ARG A 340 0.74 0.98 -26.81
N GLY A 341 -0.26 1.59 -27.46
CA GLY A 341 -1.32 0.89 -28.18
C GLY A 341 -1.44 1.40 -29.61
N GLY A 342 -2.23 0.70 -30.40
CA GLY A 342 -2.43 0.93 -31.81
C GLY A 342 -1.84 -0.18 -32.68
N ASN A 343 -1.10 0.19 -33.71
CA ASN A 343 -0.48 -0.79 -34.61
C ASN A 343 0.99 -0.44 -34.91
N ALA A 344 1.63 -1.24 -35.77
CA ALA A 344 3.00 -1.02 -36.26
C ALA A 344 4.01 -0.76 -35.15
N PHE A 345 4.05 -1.62 -34.13
CA PHE A 345 4.88 -1.49 -32.92
C PHE A 345 6.40 -1.45 -33.20
N ASP A 346 6.84 -1.94 -34.37
CA ASP A 346 8.24 -1.89 -34.82
C ASP A 346 8.66 -0.49 -35.32
N LEU A 347 7.70 0.41 -35.55
CA LEU A 347 7.92 1.75 -36.06
C LEU A 347 7.74 2.80 -34.95
N PRO A 348 8.31 3.99 -35.08
CA PRO A 348 7.99 5.13 -34.21
C PRO A 348 6.47 5.44 -34.25
N PRO A 349 5.87 5.97 -33.17
CA PRO A 349 4.43 6.14 -33.07
C PRO A 349 3.81 7.02 -34.16
N HIS A 350 4.53 8.03 -34.66
CA HIS A 350 4.08 8.92 -35.74
C HIS A 350 4.07 8.22 -37.14
N MET A 351 4.65 7.05 -37.24
CA MET A 351 4.67 6.25 -38.47
C MET A 351 3.63 5.12 -38.47
N ALA A 352 2.88 4.97 -37.38
CA ALA A 352 1.77 4.03 -37.30
C ALA A 352 0.48 4.64 -37.86
N ASP A 353 -0.48 3.78 -38.24
CA ASP A 353 -1.79 4.27 -38.68
C ASP A 353 -2.58 4.82 -37.51
N ILE A 354 -2.47 4.19 -36.34
CA ILE A 354 -2.98 4.69 -35.07
C ILE A 354 -1.92 4.37 -33.99
N ALA A 355 -1.55 5.34 -33.18
CA ALA A 355 -0.72 5.11 -32.04
C ALA A 355 -1.10 6.04 -30.87
N GLU A 356 -1.17 5.45 -29.70
CA GLU A 356 -1.15 6.16 -28.42
C GLU A 356 0.05 5.65 -27.63
N GLN A 357 0.96 6.57 -27.30
CA GLN A 357 2.17 6.23 -26.54
C GLN A 357 2.30 7.16 -25.35
N LEU A 358 2.59 6.58 -24.22
CA LEU A 358 2.73 7.29 -22.94
C LEU A 358 4.01 6.83 -22.26
N ASN A 359 4.75 7.79 -21.72
CA ASN A 359 5.90 7.54 -20.87
C ASN A 359 5.73 8.38 -19.60
N HIS A 360 5.54 7.71 -18.46
CA HIS A 360 5.36 8.35 -17.17
C HIS A 360 6.60 8.14 -16.29
N LYS A 361 7.03 9.22 -15.64
CA LYS A 361 8.02 9.18 -14.56
C LYS A 361 7.42 9.89 -13.36
N ILE A 362 7.22 9.15 -12.28
CA ILE A 362 6.56 9.65 -11.08
C ILE A 362 7.48 9.44 -9.90
N ASP A 363 7.81 10.51 -9.21
CA ASP A 363 8.50 10.51 -7.92
C ASP A 363 7.54 11.05 -6.88
N GLY A 364 7.27 10.28 -5.85
CA GLY A 364 6.37 10.68 -4.77
C GLY A 364 6.96 10.35 -3.41
N GLY A 365 6.67 11.17 -2.42
CA GLY A 365 7.12 10.88 -1.08
C GLY A 365 6.44 11.75 -0.02
N GLY A 366 6.63 11.38 1.22
CA GLY A 366 6.03 12.07 2.35
C GLY A 366 6.69 11.81 3.67
N LEU A 367 6.43 12.73 4.58
CA LEU A 367 6.80 12.64 5.98
C LEU A 367 5.55 12.79 6.83
N LYS A 368 5.43 11.99 7.87
CA LYS A 368 4.36 12.06 8.85
C LYS A 368 4.96 12.05 10.25
N PHE A 369 4.51 12.98 11.09
CA PHE A 369 4.80 12.99 12.50
C PHE A 369 3.51 12.77 13.28
N ASP A 370 3.45 11.73 14.10
CA ASP A 370 2.36 11.45 15.03
C ASP A 370 2.83 11.66 16.48
N TRP A 371 2.02 12.34 17.23
CA TRP A 371 2.17 12.51 18.68
C TRP A 371 0.88 12.14 19.40
N PHE A 372 1.00 11.41 20.48
CA PHE A 372 -0.08 11.03 21.40
C PHE A 372 0.20 11.63 22.75
N SER A 373 -0.80 12.22 23.40
CA SER A 373 -0.64 12.66 24.77
C SER A 373 -0.55 11.46 25.72
N PRO A 374 0.26 11.52 26.81
CA PRO A 374 0.39 10.41 27.74
C PRO A 374 -0.93 10.00 28.43
N ASP A 375 -1.90 10.92 28.52
CA ASP A 375 -3.24 10.65 29.04
C ASP A 375 -4.20 10.03 28.01
N GLY A 376 -3.74 9.81 26.78
CA GLY A 376 -4.50 9.21 25.68
C GLY A 376 -5.66 10.05 25.15
N ARG A 377 -5.79 11.32 25.59
CA ARG A 377 -6.93 12.20 25.21
C ARG A 377 -6.68 12.99 23.94
N HIS A 378 -5.43 13.24 23.61
CA HIS A 378 -5.05 14.09 22.48
C HIS A 378 -4.14 13.34 21.51
N ARG A 379 -4.36 13.59 20.22
CA ARG A 379 -3.48 13.13 19.15
C ARG A 379 -3.21 14.31 18.20
N LEU A 380 -1.94 14.49 17.83
CA LEU A 380 -1.52 15.41 16.78
C LEU A 380 -0.87 14.62 15.65
N GLY A 381 -1.31 14.85 14.43
CA GLY A 381 -0.68 14.32 13.22
C GLY A 381 -0.31 15.48 12.29
N VAL A 382 0.95 15.53 11.87
CA VAL A 382 1.45 16.50 10.90
C VAL A 382 1.95 15.75 9.68
N TYR A 383 1.56 16.20 8.48
CA TYR A 383 1.90 15.58 7.20
C TYR A 383 2.56 16.59 6.28
N ALA A 384 3.59 16.14 5.56
CA ALA A 384 4.14 16.82 4.41
C ALA A 384 4.32 15.80 3.29
N SER A 385 3.90 16.14 2.06
CA SER A 385 4.09 15.30 0.89
C SER A 385 4.44 16.13 -0.32
N ALA A 386 5.24 15.56 -1.22
CA ALA A 386 5.57 16.14 -2.50
C ALA A 386 5.51 15.06 -3.59
N GLN A 387 5.14 15.48 -4.79
CA GLN A 387 5.12 14.62 -5.95
C GLN A 387 5.62 15.39 -7.17
N ARG A 388 6.38 14.71 -8.01
CA ARG A 388 6.80 15.18 -9.33
C ARG A 388 6.33 14.16 -10.37
N ILE A 389 5.68 14.64 -11.42
CA ILE A 389 5.21 13.83 -12.54
C ILE A 389 5.78 14.39 -13.81
N GLY A 390 6.51 13.57 -14.56
CA GLY A 390 6.87 13.77 -15.95
C GLY A 390 6.01 12.87 -16.82
N ARG A 391 5.44 13.41 -17.87
CA ARG A 391 4.67 12.66 -18.85
C ARG A 391 5.03 13.13 -20.25
N ASP A 392 5.49 12.17 -21.07
CA ASP A 392 5.63 12.32 -22.50
C ASP A 392 4.50 11.52 -23.16
N SER A 393 3.75 12.14 -24.07
CA SER A 393 2.59 11.49 -24.71
C SER A 393 2.54 11.80 -26.19
N TYR A 394 2.22 10.77 -26.97
CA TYR A 394 1.87 10.90 -28.38
C TYR A 394 0.48 10.31 -28.62
N PHE A 395 -0.34 11.05 -29.34
CA PHE A 395 -1.66 10.60 -29.81
C PHE A 395 -1.76 11.00 -31.27
N GLY A 396 -1.87 10.01 -32.16
CA GLY A 396 -1.93 10.29 -33.59
C GLY A 396 -2.65 9.21 -34.36
N THR A 397 -3.24 9.66 -35.46
CA THR A 397 -3.83 8.84 -36.51
C THR A 397 -3.19 9.27 -37.83
N ASP A 398 -3.13 8.34 -38.76
CA ASP A 398 -2.52 8.50 -40.08
C ASP A 398 -1.00 8.76 -40.03
N ARG A 399 -0.31 7.95 -40.80
CA ARG A 399 1.16 8.03 -40.89
C ARG A 399 1.63 9.44 -41.24
N ASN A 400 2.40 10.03 -40.38
CA ASN A 400 2.97 11.34 -40.61
C ASN A 400 4.48 11.33 -40.38
N PRO A 401 5.30 11.11 -41.44
CA PRO A 401 6.76 11.10 -41.32
C PRO A 401 7.38 12.35 -40.75
N ASP A 402 6.68 13.48 -40.86
CA ASP A 402 7.14 14.80 -40.44
C ASP A 402 6.70 15.14 -39.00
N ALA A 403 5.86 14.34 -38.38
CA ALA A 403 5.47 14.53 -36.98
C ALA A 403 6.56 14.01 -36.03
N TYR A 404 6.98 14.87 -35.14
CA TYR A 404 7.85 14.47 -34.04
C TYR A 404 6.96 14.04 -32.86
N GLY A 405 7.23 12.85 -32.35
CA GLY A 405 6.70 12.45 -31.05
C GLY A 405 7.27 13.39 -30.00
N ALA A 406 6.40 14.05 -29.24
CA ALA A 406 6.80 14.93 -28.16
C ALA A 406 6.99 14.11 -26.86
#